data_b016fe588ca9fece708449f8bd799196
#
_entry.id   b016fe588ca9fece708449f8bd799196
#
_cell.length_a   1.000
_cell.length_b   1.000
_cell.length_c   1.000
_cell.angle_alpha   90.00
_cell.angle_beta   90.00
_cell.angle_gamma   90.00
#
_symmetry.space_group_name_H-M   'P 1'
#
loop_
_entity.id
_entity.type
_entity.pdbx_description
1 polymer ?
#
loop_
_entity_poly.entity_id
_entity_poly.type
_entity_poly.pdbx_seq_one_letter_code
_entity_poly.pdbx_strand_id
1 'polypeptide(L)'
;MLFQSGLLFVKYAYDNALISPTLQIILGLAAAAVLVVAGETVRRRWSRPGDFVPAALSAAGLVTAFGSVYAAYALYELVSPNTAFLGLAAVGLFAFALSRLESPLIAALGLIGSYGAPALIPAENPSAWSFFPYLLAITVASFATLRGRPWWWLGYLALAGSLVWAALWVDADR
;
A
#
# COMPACT_ATOMS: atom_id res chain seq x y z
N MET A 1 8.05 -10.65 -32.66
CA MET A 1 9.25 -11.39 -32.22
C MET A 1 9.95 -10.76 -31.02
N LEU A 2 10.11 -9.44 -30.90
CA LEU A 2 10.79 -8.78 -29.75
C LEU A 2 10.07 -9.01 -28.38
N PHE A 3 8.76 -9.16 -28.37
CA PHE A 3 7.98 -9.36 -27.14
C PHE A 3 8.20 -10.77 -26.54
N GLN A 4 8.38 -11.78 -27.38
CA GLN A 4 8.62 -13.16 -26.93
C GLN A 4 10.05 -13.33 -26.37
N SER A 5 11.03 -12.65 -26.95
CA SER A 5 12.41 -12.71 -26.45
C SER A 5 12.55 -12.04 -25.07
N GLY A 6 11.81 -10.95 -24.83
CA GLY A 6 11.77 -10.32 -23.50
C GLY A 6 11.17 -11.21 -22.42
N LEU A 7 10.05 -11.89 -22.72
CA LEU A 7 9.41 -12.84 -21.80
C LEU A 7 10.30 -14.07 -21.52
N LEU A 8 10.96 -14.59 -22.52
CA LEU A 8 11.91 -15.70 -22.37
C LEU A 8 13.12 -15.32 -21.55
N PHE A 9 13.64 -14.09 -21.72
CA PHE A 9 14.75 -13.58 -20.92
C PHE A 9 14.36 -13.40 -19.44
N VAL A 10 13.17 -12.84 -19.16
CA VAL A 10 12.66 -12.70 -17.80
C VAL A 10 12.46 -14.07 -17.15
N LYS A 11 11.88 -15.04 -17.89
CA LYS A 11 11.72 -16.42 -17.42
C LYS A 11 13.07 -17.08 -17.17
N TYR A 12 14.03 -16.94 -18.08
CA TYR A 12 15.37 -17.48 -17.93
C TYR A 12 16.12 -16.88 -16.74
N ALA A 13 16.00 -15.56 -16.54
CA ALA A 13 16.58 -14.87 -15.39
C ALA A 13 15.97 -15.33 -14.05
N TYR A 14 14.66 -15.64 -14.05
CA TYR A 14 13.95 -16.18 -12.90
C TYR A 14 14.36 -17.63 -12.61
N ASP A 15 14.34 -18.50 -13.64
CA ASP A 15 14.63 -19.94 -13.53
C ASP A 15 16.11 -20.21 -13.12
N ASN A 16 17.03 -19.31 -13.47
CA ASN A 16 18.46 -19.43 -13.12
C ASN A 16 18.86 -18.63 -11.88
N ALA A 17 17.90 -18.11 -11.09
CA ALA A 17 18.15 -17.31 -9.88
C ALA A 17 19.18 -16.16 -10.09
N LEU A 18 19.24 -15.60 -11.32
CA LEU A 18 20.17 -14.52 -11.65
C LEU A 18 19.86 -13.21 -10.92
N ILE A 19 18.60 -13.07 -10.43
CA ILE A 19 18.16 -11.91 -9.69
C ILE A 19 17.91 -12.34 -8.25
N SER A 20 18.74 -11.87 -7.34
CA SER A 20 18.55 -12.16 -5.91
C SER A 20 17.17 -11.66 -5.42
N PRO A 21 16.54 -12.32 -4.44
CA PRO A 21 15.27 -11.87 -3.85
C PRO A 21 15.32 -10.39 -3.40
N THR A 22 16.42 -9.97 -2.81
CA THR A 22 16.62 -8.58 -2.39
C THR A 22 16.56 -7.62 -3.59
N LEU A 23 17.19 -7.97 -4.71
CA LEU A 23 17.18 -7.15 -5.91
C LEU A 23 15.77 -7.07 -6.51
N GLN A 24 14.98 -8.15 -6.47
CA GLN A 24 13.59 -8.15 -6.92
C GLN A 24 12.73 -7.16 -6.14
N ILE A 25 12.88 -7.13 -4.80
CA ILE A 25 12.16 -6.19 -3.94
C ILE A 25 12.60 -4.75 -4.21
N ILE A 26 13.90 -4.49 -4.36
CA ILE A 26 14.42 -3.16 -4.69
C ILE A 26 13.87 -2.69 -6.04
N LEU A 27 13.86 -3.55 -7.05
CA LEU A 27 13.30 -3.22 -8.36
C LEU A 27 11.79 -2.97 -8.30
N GLY A 28 11.05 -3.75 -7.51
CA GLY A 28 9.62 -3.55 -7.26
C GLY A 28 9.34 -2.18 -6.63
N LEU A 29 10.08 -1.83 -5.58
CA LEU A 29 9.95 -0.53 -4.93
C LEU A 29 10.39 0.64 -5.84
N ALA A 30 11.45 0.45 -6.62
CA ALA A 30 11.87 1.44 -7.62
C ALA A 30 10.80 1.64 -8.70
N ALA A 31 10.21 0.57 -9.22
CA ALA A 31 9.11 0.62 -10.18
C ALA A 31 7.88 1.33 -9.57
N ALA A 32 7.55 1.04 -8.32
CA ALA A 32 6.49 1.71 -7.58
C ALA A 32 6.73 3.23 -7.51
N ALA A 33 7.95 3.64 -7.14
CA ALA A 33 8.32 5.05 -7.07
C ALA A 33 8.25 5.73 -8.44
N VAL A 34 8.74 5.08 -9.49
CA VAL A 34 8.67 5.58 -10.88
C VAL A 34 7.22 5.79 -11.30
N LEU A 35 6.32 4.85 -11.00
CA LEU A 35 4.90 4.96 -11.35
C LEU A 35 4.23 6.13 -10.61
N VAL A 36 4.50 6.32 -9.33
CA VAL A 36 3.96 7.46 -8.57
C VAL A 36 4.50 8.78 -9.11
N VAL A 37 5.81 8.88 -9.38
CA VAL A 37 6.42 10.08 -9.96
C VAL A 37 5.89 10.35 -11.35
N ALA A 38 5.67 9.31 -12.16
CA ALA A 38 5.06 9.44 -13.48
C ALA A 38 3.62 9.98 -13.38
N GLY A 39 2.80 9.43 -12.46
CA GLY A 39 1.45 9.90 -12.18
C GLY A 39 1.44 11.40 -11.82
N GLU A 40 2.29 11.79 -10.87
CA GLU A 40 2.41 13.19 -10.46
C GLU A 40 2.90 14.11 -11.62
N THR A 41 3.82 13.62 -12.43
CA THR A 41 4.34 14.38 -13.58
C THR A 41 3.26 14.59 -14.64
N VAL A 42 2.50 13.53 -14.96
CA VAL A 42 1.36 13.63 -15.89
C VAL A 42 0.32 14.59 -15.34
N ARG A 43 0.00 14.48 -14.03
CA ARG A 43 -0.93 15.38 -13.37
C ARG A 43 -0.54 16.85 -13.50
N ARG A 44 0.74 17.16 -13.30
CA ARG A 44 1.23 18.55 -13.34
C ARG A 44 1.34 19.13 -14.73
N ARG A 45 1.72 18.30 -15.71
CA ARG A 45 2.09 18.81 -17.04
C ARG A 45 1.03 18.62 -18.12
N TRP A 46 0.24 17.55 -18.05
CA TRP A 46 -0.61 17.12 -19.18
C TRP A 46 -2.05 16.77 -18.77
N SER A 47 -2.39 16.79 -17.50
CA SER A 47 -3.70 16.40 -17.02
C SER A 47 -4.77 17.43 -17.34
N ARG A 48 -5.89 16.98 -17.89
CA ARG A 48 -7.12 17.75 -18.06
C ARG A 48 -8.07 17.49 -16.90
N PRO A 49 -9.02 18.40 -16.61
CA PRO A 49 -10.06 18.13 -15.62
C PRO A 49 -10.81 16.84 -15.95
N GLY A 50 -10.86 15.90 -15.00
CA GLY A 50 -11.51 14.59 -15.18
C GLY A 50 -10.61 13.48 -15.74
N ASP A 51 -9.32 13.72 -15.97
CA ASP A 51 -8.38 12.70 -16.43
C ASP A 51 -8.04 11.71 -15.29
N PHE A 52 -8.24 10.42 -15.55
CA PHE A 52 -7.98 9.34 -14.59
C PHE A 52 -6.55 8.77 -14.71
N VAL A 53 -5.80 9.12 -15.74
CA VAL A 53 -4.47 8.56 -15.99
C VAL A 53 -3.49 8.80 -14.85
N PRO A 54 -3.38 10.02 -14.27
CA PRO A 54 -2.49 10.26 -13.13
C PRO A 54 -2.82 9.37 -11.94
N ALA A 55 -4.11 9.33 -11.56
CA ALA A 55 -4.57 8.53 -10.43
C ALA A 55 -4.37 7.03 -10.66
N ALA A 56 -4.53 6.55 -11.90
CA ALA A 56 -4.28 5.15 -12.24
C ALA A 56 -2.80 4.79 -12.11
N LEU A 57 -1.88 5.65 -12.56
CA LEU A 57 -0.44 5.45 -12.42
C LEU A 57 -0.02 5.45 -10.95
N SER A 58 -0.49 6.40 -10.16
CA SER A 58 -0.20 6.47 -8.73
C SER A 58 -0.78 5.27 -7.98
N ALA A 59 -2.01 4.84 -8.31
CA ALA A 59 -2.62 3.65 -7.73
C ALA A 59 -1.81 2.38 -8.05
N ALA A 60 -1.38 2.20 -9.31
CA ALA A 60 -0.52 1.09 -9.70
C ALA A 60 0.79 1.10 -8.93
N GLY A 61 1.42 2.27 -8.75
CA GLY A 61 2.62 2.43 -7.94
C GLY A 61 2.40 2.02 -6.48
N LEU A 62 1.30 2.47 -5.86
CA LEU A 62 0.97 2.09 -4.48
C LEU A 62 0.72 0.60 -4.32
N VAL A 63 -0.05 -0.02 -5.22
CA VAL A 63 -0.29 -1.47 -5.21
C VAL A 63 1.02 -2.24 -5.35
N THR A 64 1.91 -1.79 -6.25
CA THR A 64 3.25 -2.38 -6.41
C THR A 64 4.09 -2.23 -5.15
N ALA A 65 4.03 -1.08 -4.47
CA ALA A 65 4.75 -0.87 -3.21
C ALA A 65 4.22 -1.78 -2.10
N PHE A 66 2.89 -1.87 -1.91
CA PHE A 66 2.28 -2.81 -0.96
C PHE A 66 2.70 -4.25 -1.26
N GLY A 67 2.60 -4.68 -2.53
CA GLY A 67 2.99 -6.02 -2.96
C GLY A 67 4.46 -6.31 -2.73
N SER A 68 5.36 -5.36 -2.99
CA SER A 68 6.80 -5.52 -2.77
C SER A 68 7.15 -5.65 -1.29
N VAL A 69 6.57 -4.82 -0.41
CA VAL A 69 6.79 -4.93 1.04
C VAL A 69 6.24 -6.25 1.57
N TYR A 70 5.05 -6.66 1.15
CA TYR A 70 4.47 -7.93 1.54
C TYR A 70 5.28 -9.12 1.03
N ALA A 71 5.75 -9.10 -0.22
CA ALA A 71 6.59 -10.14 -0.78
C ALA A 71 7.94 -10.27 -0.05
N ALA A 72 8.54 -9.15 0.36
CA ALA A 72 9.76 -9.17 1.17
C ALA A 72 9.60 -9.92 2.50
N TYR A 73 8.39 -9.89 3.08
CA TYR A 73 8.05 -10.63 4.29
C TYR A 73 7.61 -12.07 3.98
N ALA A 74 6.54 -12.24 3.19
CA ALA A 74 5.83 -13.51 3.06
C ALA A 74 6.46 -14.50 2.08
N LEU A 75 7.15 -14.02 1.05
CA LEU A 75 7.75 -14.86 0.01
C LEU A 75 9.25 -15.08 0.22
N TYR A 76 9.94 -14.07 0.69
CA TYR A 76 11.40 -14.08 0.74
C TYR A 76 11.98 -14.05 2.16
N GLU A 77 11.14 -13.87 3.19
CA GLU A 77 11.57 -13.81 4.60
C GLU A 77 12.74 -12.85 4.85
N LEU A 78 12.84 -11.79 4.02
CA LEU A 78 13.93 -10.82 4.08
C LEU A 78 13.81 -9.82 5.22
N VAL A 79 12.58 -9.64 5.74
CA VAL A 79 12.27 -8.64 6.77
C VAL A 79 11.45 -9.27 7.87
N SER A 80 11.64 -8.78 9.10
CA SER A 80 10.84 -9.22 10.23
C SER A 80 9.37 -8.79 10.10
N PRO A 81 8.41 -9.47 10.78
CA PRO A 81 6.99 -9.09 10.78
C PRO A 81 6.79 -7.62 11.17
N ASN A 82 7.51 -7.14 12.18
CA ASN A 82 7.41 -5.75 12.63
C ASN A 82 7.87 -4.76 11.57
N THR A 83 8.96 -5.06 10.87
CA THR A 83 9.48 -4.21 9.79
C THR A 83 8.53 -4.17 8.61
N ALA A 84 7.97 -5.31 8.23
CA ALA A 84 6.98 -5.40 7.17
C ALA A 84 5.71 -4.63 7.52
N PHE A 85 5.21 -4.78 8.76
CA PHE A 85 4.06 -4.05 9.25
C PHE A 85 4.27 -2.52 9.20
N LEU A 86 5.42 -2.04 9.67
CA LEU A 86 5.79 -0.62 9.59
C LEU A 86 5.91 -0.15 8.12
N GLY A 87 6.46 -0.99 7.26
CA GLY A 87 6.54 -0.71 5.83
C GLY A 87 5.17 -0.54 5.17
N LEU A 88 4.23 -1.47 5.42
CA LEU A 88 2.86 -1.37 4.92
C LEU A 88 2.12 -0.16 5.50
N ALA A 89 2.32 0.14 6.79
CA ALA A 89 1.79 1.35 7.42
C ALA A 89 2.31 2.62 6.74
N ALA A 90 3.61 2.69 6.46
CA ALA A 90 4.23 3.83 5.79
C ALA A 90 3.66 4.04 4.37
N VAL A 91 3.50 2.96 3.59
CA VAL A 91 2.87 3.02 2.26
C VAL A 91 1.42 3.49 2.37
N GLY A 92 0.65 3.02 3.36
CA GLY A 92 -0.72 3.45 3.62
C GLY A 92 -0.82 4.94 3.97
N LEU A 93 0.02 5.43 4.87
CA LEU A 93 0.07 6.85 5.23
C LEU A 93 0.49 7.72 4.04
N PHE A 94 1.42 7.25 3.24
CA PHE A 94 1.83 7.92 2.00
C PHE A 94 0.66 7.99 1.00
N ALA A 95 -0.14 6.92 0.86
CA ALA A 95 -1.33 6.92 0.03
C ALA A 95 -2.36 7.98 0.49
N PHE A 96 -2.56 8.17 1.80
CA PHE A 96 -3.41 9.25 2.33
C PHE A 96 -2.86 10.64 2.00
N ALA A 97 -1.55 10.85 2.11
CA ALA A 97 -0.94 12.11 1.73
C ALA A 97 -1.13 12.40 0.23
N LEU A 98 -0.90 11.40 -0.62
CA LEU A 98 -1.03 11.48 -2.07
C LEU A 98 -2.49 11.70 -2.51
N SER A 99 -3.45 11.08 -1.84
CA SER A 99 -4.88 11.20 -2.16
C SER A 99 -5.40 12.63 -2.07
N ARG A 100 -4.77 13.46 -1.23
CA ARG A 100 -5.09 14.90 -1.16
C ARG A 100 -4.79 15.66 -2.44
N LEU A 101 -3.89 15.15 -3.25
CA LEU A 101 -3.49 15.74 -4.51
C LEU A 101 -4.27 15.17 -5.69
N GLU A 102 -4.68 13.90 -5.61
CA GLU A 102 -5.16 13.17 -6.77
C GLU A 102 -6.64 12.76 -6.70
N SER A 103 -6.99 11.74 -5.91
CA SER A 103 -8.37 11.21 -5.95
C SER A 103 -8.76 10.44 -4.67
N PRO A 104 -10.08 10.27 -4.42
CA PRO A 104 -10.57 9.45 -3.31
C PRO A 104 -10.23 7.97 -3.45
N LEU A 105 -9.99 7.48 -4.68
CA LEU A 105 -9.61 6.09 -4.92
C LEU A 105 -8.26 5.76 -4.29
N ILE A 106 -7.32 6.69 -4.30
CA ILE A 106 -6.00 6.53 -3.67
C ILE A 106 -6.14 6.46 -2.15
N ALA A 107 -7.04 7.27 -1.56
CA ALA A 107 -7.36 7.17 -0.14
C ALA A 107 -8.00 5.81 0.21
N ALA A 108 -8.88 5.29 -0.65
CA ALA A 108 -9.48 3.96 -0.48
C ALA A 108 -8.43 2.84 -0.54
N LEU A 109 -7.47 2.91 -1.46
CA LEU A 109 -6.34 1.97 -1.52
C LEU A 109 -5.49 2.05 -0.25
N GLY A 110 -5.23 3.25 0.24
CA GLY A 110 -4.54 3.47 1.52
C GLY A 110 -5.28 2.81 2.68
N LEU A 111 -6.61 2.97 2.76
CA LEU A 111 -7.46 2.31 3.76
C LEU A 111 -7.39 0.78 3.66
N ILE A 112 -7.64 0.23 2.48
CA ILE A 112 -7.63 -1.22 2.26
C ILE A 112 -6.26 -1.81 2.62
N GLY A 113 -5.18 -1.19 2.16
CA GLY A 113 -3.82 -1.65 2.47
C GLY A 113 -3.50 -1.55 3.97
N SER A 114 -3.86 -0.44 4.60
CA SER A 114 -3.59 -0.24 6.02
C SER A 114 -4.43 -1.17 6.92
N TYR A 115 -5.73 -1.30 6.68
CA TYR A 115 -6.56 -2.23 7.45
C TYR A 115 -6.30 -3.70 7.11
N GLY A 116 -5.79 -3.99 5.91
CA GLY A 116 -5.36 -5.32 5.51
C GLY A 116 -4.04 -5.76 6.15
N ALA A 117 -3.15 -4.82 6.49
CA ALA A 117 -1.83 -5.12 7.01
C ALA A 117 -1.83 -6.05 8.25
N PRO A 118 -2.67 -5.85 9.29
CA PRO A 118 -2.71 -6.75 10.43
C PRO A 118 -3.21 -8.17 10.10
N ALA A 119 -4.05 -8.31 9.06
CA ALA A 119 -4.50 -9.63 8.60
C ALA A 119 -3.43 -10.36 7.78
N LEU A 120 -2.61 -9.62 7.06
CA LEU A 120 -1.55 -10.16 6.20
C LEU A 120 -0.28 -10.50 6.99
N ILE A 121 -0.03 -9.82 8.09
CA ILE A 121 1.15 -10.01 8.93
C ILE A 121 0.69 -10.33 10.35
N PRO A 122 0.40 -11.61 10.66
CA PRO A 122 0.04 -12.01 12.00
C PRO A 122 1.23 -11.77 12.94
N ALA A 123 0.98 -11.06 14.05
CA ALA A 123 1.96 -10.87 15.08
C ALA A 123 2.00 -12.13 15.98
N GLU A 124 3.20 -12.66 16.24
CA GLU A 124 3.36 -13.81 17.18
C GLU A 124 2.90 -13.47 18.60
N ASN A 125 3.07 -12.21 19.01
CA ASN A 125 2.61 -11.67 20.28
C ASN A 125 1.93 -10.32 20.03
N PRO A 126 0.62 -10.32 19.71
CA PRO A 126 -0.09 -9.08 19.44
C PRO A 126 -0.17 -8.25 20.72
N SER A 127 0.38 -7.04 20.68
CA SER A 127 0.32 -6.08 21.79
C SER A 127 -0.75 -5.04 21.53
N ALA A 128 -1.70 -4.88 22.46
CA ALA A 128 -2.70 -3.83 22.40
C ALA A 128 -2.07 -2.45 22.30
N TRP A 129 -0.92 -2.24 22.96
CA TRP A 129 -0.19 -0.98 22.97
C TRP A 129 0.43 -0.57 21.62
N SER A 130 0.67 -1.50 20.72
CA SER A 130 1.12 -1.20 19.36
C SER A 130 -0.04 -1.17 18.37
N PHE A 131 -1.03 -2.02 18.57
CA PHE A 131 -2.14 -2.20 17.64
C PHE A 131 -3.14 -1.04 17.66
N PHE A 132 -3.61 -0.62 18.85
CA PHE A 132 -4.60 0.46 18.96
C PHE A 132 -4.07 1.84 18.52
N PRO A 133 -2.84 2.25 18.88
CA PRO A 133 -2.26 3.48 18.31
C PRO A 133 -2.12 3.46 16.79
N TYR A 134 -1.84 2.29 16.20
CA TYR A 134 -1.83 2.12 14.75
C TYR A 134 -3.21 2.36 14.14
N LEU A 135 -4.27 1.72 14.66
CA LEU A 135 -5.64 1.94 14.20
C LEU A 135 -6.06 3.40 14.36
N LEU A 136 -5.69 4.02 15.48
CA LEU A 136 -5.93 5.44 15.71
C LEU A 136 -5.22 6.31 14.68
N ALA A 137 -3.95 6.04 14.38
CA ALA A 137 -3.18 6.79 13.39
C ALA A 137 -3.82 6.73 11.99
N ILE A 138 -4.26 5.54 11.55
CA ILE A 138 -4.96 5.37 10.27
C ILE A 138 -6.28 6.12 10.28
N THR A 139 -7.06 6.01 11.35
CA THR A 139 -8.35 6.70 11.49
C THR A 139 -8.16 8.21 11.44
N VAL A 140 -7.21 8.75 12.20
CA VAL A 140 -6.88 10.18 12.21
C VAL A 140 -6.39 10.64 10.82
N ALA A 141 -5.52 9.89 10.16
CA ALA A 141 -5.05 10.19 8.80
C ALA A 141 -6.21 10.23 7.79
N SER A 142 -7.15 9.28 7.91
CA SER A 142 -8.36 9.24 7.08
C SER A 142 -9.22 10.49 7.28
N PHE A 143 -9.54 10.84 8.53
CA PHE A 143 -10.31 12.04 8.84
C PHE A 143 -9.58 13.33 8.47
N ALA A 144 -8.26 13.38 8.63
CA ALA A 144 -7.46 14.51 8.18
C ALA A 144 -7.52 14.70 6.66
N THR A 145 -7.67 13.61 5.91
CA THR A 145 -7.83 13.64 4.44
C THR A 145 -9.20 14.18 4.03
N LEU A 146 -10.23 13.98 4.86
CA LEU A 146 -11.59 14.47 4.60
C LEU A 146 -11.74 15.99 4.81
N ARG A 147 -10.80 16.65 5.50
CA ARG A 147 -10.87 18.11 5.72
C ARG A 147 -10.85 18.85 4.37
N GLY A 148 -11.97 19.50 4.05
CA GLY A 148 -12.16 20.25 2.81
C GLY A 148 -12.51 19.40 1.58
N ARG A 149 -12.86 18.12 1.74
CA ARG A 149 -13.27 17.21 0.68
C ARG A 149 -14.61 16.55 1.01
N PRO A 150 -15.54 16.44 0.06
CA PRO A 150 -16.86 15.82 0.26
C PRO A 150 -16.82 14.29 0.18
N TRP A 151 -15.79 13.65 0.72
CA TRP A 151 -15.58 12.19 0.62
C TRP A 151 -16.01 11.46 1.91
N TRP A 152 -17.18 11.79 2.42
CA TRP A 152 -17.74 11.27 3.68
C TRP A 152 -17.72 9.74 3.80
N TRP A 153 -17.89 9.04 2.68
CA TRP A 153 -17.89 7.58 2.64
C TRP A 153 -16.55 6.97 3.12
N LEU A 154 -15.42 7.64 2.90
CA LEU A 154 -14.11 7.20 3.43
C LEU A 154 -14.08 7.24 4.95
N GLY A 155 -14.73 8.22 5.57
CA GLY A 155 -14.86 8.29 7.02
C GLY A 155 -15.64 7.13 7.60
N TYR A 156 -16.76 6.75 6.95
CA TYR A 156 -17.52 5.57 7.35
C TYR A 156 -16.73 4.28 7.18
N LEU A 157 -15.97 4.12 6.10
CA LEU A 157 -15.10 2.97 5.89
C LEU A 157 -13.98 2.90 6.94
N ALA A 158 -13.38 4.03 7.30
CA ALA A 158 -12.35 4.08 8.34
C ALA A 158 -12.92 3.69 9.72
N LEU A 159 -14.09 4.20 10.07
CA LEU A 159 -14.77 3.83 11.32
C LEU A 159 -15.15 2.35 11.32
N ALA A 160 -15.76 1.86 10.24
CA ALA A 160 -16.13 0.46 10.11
C ALA A 160 -14.91 -0.47 10.25
N GLY A 161 -13.81 -0.15 9.57
CA GLY A 161 -12.57 -0.92 9.66
C GLY A 161 -11.99 -0.93 11.09
N SER A 162 -12.00 0.21 11.78
CA SER A 162 -11.55 0.30 13.17
C SER A 162 -12.44 -0.51 14.12
N LEU A 163 -13.77 -0.46 13.94
CA LEU A 163 -14.72 -1.22 14.76
C LEU A 163 -14.61 -2.73 14.52
N VAL A 164 -14.44 -3.15 13.28
CA VAL A 164 -14.24 -4.57 12.93
C VAL A 164 -12.98 -5.11 13.64
N TRP A 165 -11.87 -4.40 13.55
CA TRP A 165 -10.63 -4.82 14.22
C TRP A 165 -10.74 -4.80 15.74
N ALA A 166 -11.42 -3.80 16.32
CA ALA A 166 -11.66 -3.77 17.75
C ALA A 166 -12.54 -4.94 18.21
N ALA A 167 -13.57 -5.30 17.43
CA ALA A 167 -14.41 -6.46 17.72
C ALA A 167 -13.64 -7.79 17.64
N LEU A 168 -12.84 -7.96 16.57
CA LEU A 168 -12.01 -9.15 16.40
C LEU A 168 -10.97 -9.29 17.53
N TRP A 169 -10.42 -8.18 18.02
CA TRP A 169 -9.51 -8.19 19.16
C TRP A 169 -10.19 -8.68 20.43
N VAL A 170 -11.38 -8.15 20.74
CA VAL A 170 -12.16 -8.56 21.94
C VAL A 170 -12.58 -10.02 21.86
N ASP A 171 -12.86 -10.55 20.65
CA ASP A 171 -13.23 -11.95 20.47
C ASP A 171 -12.01 -12.89 20.60
N ALA A 172 -10.85 -12.46 20.16
CA ALA A 172 -9.60 -13.21 20.29
C ALA A 172 -9.07 -13.29 21.74
N ASP A 173 -9.51 -12.39 22.60
CA ASP A 173 -9.10 -12.31 24.02
C ASP A 173 -10.03 -13.12 24.95
N ARG A 174 -11.08 -13.77 24.37
CA ARG A 174 -12.04 -14.64 25.10
C ARG A 174 -11.69 -16.10 25.00
#